data_6b64420a51dc5c7c0cbd6ff462f71cab
#
_entry.id   6b64420a51dc5c7c0cbd6ff462f71cab
#
_cell.length_a   1.000
_cell.length_b   1.000
_cell.length_c   1.000
_cell.angle_alpha   90.00
_cell.angle_beta   90.00
_cell.angle_gamma   90.00
#
_symmetry.space_group_name_H-M   'P 1'
#
loop_
_entity.id
_entity.type
_entity.pdbx_description
1 polymer ?
#
loop_
_entity_poly.entity_id
_entity_poly.type
_entity_poly.pdbx_seq_one_letter_code
_entity_poly.pdbx_strand_id
1 'polypeptide(L)'
;MARQVSLREFQQGLAQRLREAQAEAEPTSRLSVEAGKRSWLLKLDEAGEMLPLPEISSVPLTRPWYLGLANIRGVLSSVVDFGGFMDGELTVRTPDCRLLLITERFQSYSGLVISRMLGLKNIQGMESAEGVPDRPWIGAAYRDQDGRVWNELNMGALVSHEDFLQVGA
;
A
#
# COMPACT_ATOMS: atom_id res chain seq x y z
N MET A 1 35.20 16.01 -23.23
CA MET A 1 34.00 16.85 -23.05
C MET A 1 32.97 16.04 -22.26
N ALA A 2 32.71 16.44 -21.05
CA ALA A 2 31.68 15.81 -20.24
C ALA A 2 30.29 16.20 -20.81
N ARG A 3 29.52 15.20 -21.24
CA ARG A 3 28.16 15.40 -21.72
C ARG A 3 27.29 15.73 -20.51
N GLN A 4 26.87 16.97 -20.37
CA GLN A 4 25.88 17.36 -19.37
C GLN A 4 24.57 16.66 -19.71
N VAL A 5 24.29 15.58 -19.01
CA VAL A 5 22.98 14.93 -19.04
C VAL A 5 22.00 15.90 -18.37
N SER A 6 20.97 16.34 -19.09
CA SER A 6 19.99 17.25 -18.52
C SER A 6 19.24 16.57 -17.39
N LEU A 7 18.82 17.34 -16.39
CA LEU A 7 18.06 16.84 -15.24
C LEU A 7 16.79 16.09 -15.69
N ARG A 8 16.19 16.50 -16.82
CA ARG A 8 15.03 15.84 -17.43
C ARG A 8 15.38 14.47 -18.00
N GLU A 9 16.52 14.33 -18.67
CA GLU A 9 16.99 13.04 -19.20
C GLU A 9 17.31 12.08 -18.07
N PHE A 10 17.88 12.57 -16.97
CA PHE A 10 18.15 11.77 -15.77
C PHE A 10 16.85 11.30 -15.11
N GLN A 11 15.86 12.17 -14.95
CA GLN A 11 14.57 11.83 -14.37
C GLN A 11 13.77 10.86 -15.25
N GLN A 12 13.79 11.04 -16.57
CA GLN A 12 13.16 10.10 -17.51
C GLN A 12 13.86 8.75 -17.52
N GLY A 13 15.19 8.73 -17.46
CA GLY A 13 15.97 7.50 -17.37
C GLY A 13 15.71 6.73 -16.07
N LEU A 14 15.53 7.44 -14.95
CA LEU A 14 15.21 6.82 -13.67
C LEU A 14 13.78 6.23 -13.66
N ALA A 15 12.80 6.97 -14.18
CA ALA A 15 11.42 6.51 -14.30
C ALA A 15 11.30 5.29 -15.23
N GLN A 16 12.09 5.28 -16.32
CA GLN A 16 12.11 4.15 -17.24
C GLN A 16 12.78 2.92 -16.61
N ARG A 17 13.89 3.10 -15.89
CA ARG A 17 14.53 2.00 -15.15
C ARG A 17 13.64 1.41 -14.07
N LEU A 18 12.86 2.24 -13.38
CA LEU A 18 11.87 1.77 -12.41
C LEU A 18 10.75 0.96 -13.09
N ARG A 19 10.28 1.39 -14.26
CA ARG A 19 9.29 0.63 -15.03
C ARG A 19 9.83 -0.68 -15.56
N GLU A 20 11.07 -0.68 -16.05
CA GLU A 20 11.76 -1.88 -16.51
C GLU A 20 12.02 -2.86 -15.36
N ALA A 21 12.46 -2.36 -14.19
CA ALA A 21 12.60 -3.16 -12.98
C ALA A 21 11.26 -3.76 -12.51
N GLN A 22 10.17 -3.01 -12.64
CA GLN A 22 8.82 -3.52 -12.34
C GLN A 22 8.34 -4.55 -13.37
N ALA A 23 8.72 -4.37 -14.65
CA ALA A 23 8.40 -5.32 -15.73
C ALA A 23 9.24 -6.60 -15.66
N GLU A 24 10.49 -6.51 -15.17
CA GLU A 24 11.40 -7.63 -14.93
C GLU A 24 11.20 -8.29 -13.57
N ALA A 25 10.37 -7.68 -12.68
CA ALA A 25 10.05 -8.26 -11.39
C ALA A 25 9.40 -9.63 -11.60
N GLU A 26 9.97 -10.66 -10.97
CA GLU A 26 9.42 -12.00 -11.02
C GLU A 26 7.93 -11.97 -10.59
N PRO A 27 7.04 -12.78 -11.22
CA PRO A 27 5.61 -12.83 -10.86
C PRO A 27 5.36 -13.15 -9.38
N THR A 28 6.36 -13.69 -8.70
CA THR A 28 6.35 -14.05 -7.28
C THR A 28 6.83 -12.95 -6.35
N SER A 29 7.32 -11.82 -6.89
CA SER A 29 7.75 -10.68 -6.07
C SER A 29 6.54 -9.88 -5.57
N ARG A 30 6.58 -9.50 -4.30
CA ARG A 30 5.56 -8.70 -3.62
C ARG A 30 6.20 -7.52 -2.90
N LEU A 31 5.48 -6.41 -2.84
CA LEU A 31 5.81 -5.34 -1.91
C LEU A 31 5.38 -5.78 -0.51
N SER A 32 6.29 -5.71 0.45
CA SER A 32 5.99 -6.08 1.83
C SER A 32 5.91 -4.85 2.73
N VAL A 33 4.85 -4.79 3.51
CA VAL A 33 4.53 -3.67 4.41
C VAL A 33 4.01 -4.17 5.76
N GLU A 34 4.11 -3.32 6.77
CA GLU A 34 3.42 -3.49 8.05
C GLU A 34 2.28 -2.48 8.15
N ALA A 35 1.13 -2.95 8.57
CA ALA A 35 -0.01 -2.12 8.91
C ALA A 35 -0.82 -2.76 10.04
N GLY A 36 -1.11 -1.98 11.07
CA GLY A 36 -1.67 -2.50 12.30
C GLY A 36 -0.71 -3.50 12.95
N LYS A 37 -1.25 -4.62 13.35
CA LYS A 37 -0.48 -5.73 13.98
C LYS A 37 -0.06 -6.82 12.99
N ARG A 38 -0.18 -6.54 11.69
CA ARG A 38 -0.05 -7.56 10.63
C ARG A 38 0.99 -7.17 9.59
N SER A 39 1.47 -8.20 8.94
CA SER A 39 2.38 -8.10 7.79
C SER A 39 1.62 -8.43 6.52
N TRP A 40 1.79 -7.57 5.52
CA TRP A 40 1.04 -7.62 4.27
C TRP A 40 1.96 -7.74 3.07
N LEU A 41 1.47 -8.44 2.07
CA LEU A 41 2.06 -8.52 0.75
C LEU A 41 1.10 -7.91 -0.27
N LEU A 42 1.66 -7.10 -1.17
CA LEU A 42 0.90 -6.48 -2.25
C LEU A 42 1.53 -6.83 -3.59
N LYS A 43 0.70 -7.08 -4.57
CA LYS A 43 1.17 -7.21 -5.95
C LYS A 43 1.72 -5.88 -6.42
N LEU A 44 2.84 -5.89 -7.11
CA LEU A 44 3.53 -4.66 -7.53
C LEU A 44 2.70 -3.80 -8.48
N ASP A 45 1.88 -4.42 -9.32
CA ASP A 45 0.99 -3.74 -10.25
C ASP A 45 -0.28 -3.17 -9.59
N GLU A 46 -0.57 -3.56 -8.35
CA GLU A 46 -1.68 -3.04 -7.55
C GLU A 46 -1.24 -1.95 -6.57
N ALA A 47 0.01 -1.95 -6.18
CA ALA A 47 0.60 -0.91 -5.35
C ALA A 47 0.93 0.31 -6.22
N GLY A 48 0.40 1.45 -5.83
CA GLY A 48 0.75 2.72 -6.43
C GLY A 48 2.02 3.32 -5.84
N GLU A 49 2.13 4.61 -5.91
CA GLU A 49 3.26 5.34 -5.35
C GLU A 49 3.20 5.36 -3.82
N MET A 50 4.36 5.32 -3.20
CA MET A 50 4.50 5.43 -1.76
C MET A 50 5.09 6.77 -1.38
N LEU A 51 4.43 7.49 -0.50
CA LEU A 51 4.75 8.87 -0.11
C LEU A 51 4.95 8.96 1.41
N PRO A 52 5.73 9.93 1.89
CA PRO A 52 5.61 10.38 3.27
C PRO A 52 4.17 10.81 3.57
N LEU A 53 3.75 10.76 4.83
CA LEU A 53 2.41 11.19 5.19
C LEU A 53 2.23 12.68 4.85
N PRO A 54 1.21 13.02 4.03
CA PRO A 54 0.88 14.40 3.72
C PRO A 54 0.12 15.07 4.86
N GLU A 55 -0.12 16.36 4.73
CA GLU A 55 -1.10 17.05 5.56
C GLU A 55 -2.51 16.52 5.23
N ILE A 56 -3.25 16.13 6.27
CA ILE A 56 -4.56 15.52 6.16
C ILE A 56 -5.60 16.43 6.79
N SER A 57 -6.64 16.76 6.04
CA SER A 57 -7.80 17.51 6.52
C SER A 57 -8.89 16.53 6.95
N SER A 58 -9.22 16.52 8.23
CA SER A 58 -10.26 15.65 8.77
C SER A 58 -11.64 16.00 8.22
N VAL A 59 -12.47 14.99 8.05
CA VAL A 59 -13.88 15.11 7.65
C VAL A 59 -14.76 14.70 8.82
N PRO A 60 -15.70 15.55 9.27
CA PRO A 60 -16.56 15.21 10.39
C PRO A 60 -17.51 14.05 10.05
N LEU A 61 -17.99 13.37 11.08
CA LEU A 61 -18.96 12.27 10.99
C LEU A 61 -18.47 11.11 10.12
N THR A 62 -17.18 10.82 10.20
CA THR A 62 -16.57 9.66 9.53
C THR A 62 -16.05 8.66 10.55
N ARG A 63 -15.87 7.42 10.10
CA ARG A 63 -15.29 6.36 10.94
C ARG A 63 -13.86 6.72 11.36
N PRO A 64 -13.40 6.27 12.56
CA PRO A 64 -12.08 6.64 13.07
C PRO A 64 -10.92 6.30 12.14
N TRP A 65 -11.02 5.22 11.38
CA TRP A 65 -9.98 4.80 10.43
C TRP A 65 -9.95 5.64 9.14
N TYR A 66 -10.98 6.41 8.87
CA TYR A 66 -10.98 7.37 7.76
C TYR A 66 -10.37 8.68 8.27
N LEU A 67 -9.12 8.94 7.93
CA LEU A 67 -8.38 10.08 8.46
C LEU A 67 -8.79 11.41 7.84
N GLY A 68 -9.31 11.40 6.62
CA GLY A 68 -9.76 12.58 5.92
C GLY A 68 -9.27 12.65 4.48
N LEU A 69 -9.03 13.88 4.02
CA LEU A 69 -8.63 14.18 2.65
C LEU A 69 -7.24 14.81 2.62
N ALA A 70 -6.47 14.49 1.59
CA ALA A 70 -5.19 15.11 1.32
C ALA A 70 -5.10 15.50 -0.16
N ASN A 71 -4.41 16.60 -0.43
CA ASN A 71 -4.09 17.00 -1.79
C ASN A 71 -2.78 16.34 -2.21
N ILE A 72 -2.86 15.43 -3.17
CA ILE A 72 -1.70 14.75 -3.74
C ILE A 72 -1.51 15.25 -5.17
N ARG A 73 -0.58 16.18 -5.35
CA ARG A 73 -0.27 16.77 -6.66
C ARG A 73 -1.50 17.30 -7.41
N GLY A 74 -2.36 18.00 -6.68
CA GLY A 74 -3.59 18.59 -7.23
C GLY A 74 -4.80 17.65 -7.27
N VAL A 75 -4.64 16.38 -6.88
CA VAL A 75 -5.74 15.41 -6.76
C VAL A 75 -6.14 15.25 -5.32
N LEU A 76 -7.40 15.52 -5.03
CA LEU A 76 -7.97 15.32 -3.70
C LEU A 76 -8.21 13.82 -3.47
N SER A 77 -7.50 13.26 -2.51
CA SER A 77 -7.49 11.83 -2.24
C SER A 77 -7.94 11.52 -0.82
N SER A 78 -8.70 10.45 -0.67
CA SER A 78 -9.08 9.91 0.64
C SER A 78 -7.89 9.24 1.32
N VAL A 79 -7.75 9.47 2.61
CA VAL A 79 -6.67 8.88 3.42
C VAL A 79 -7.28 7.94 4.46
N VAL A 80 -6.96 6.68 4.35
CA VAL A 80 -7.46 5.60 5.21
C VAL A 80 -6.32 5.03 6.03
N ASP A 81 -6.51 4.94 7.34
CA ASP A 81 -5.61 4.18 8.20
C ASP A 81 -5.90 2.69 8.04
N PHE A 82 -5.02 1.98 7.35
CA PHE A 82 -5.24 0.57 7.05
C PHE A 82 -5.19 -0.31 8.31
N GLY A 83 -4.32 -0.01 9.26
CA GLY A 83 -4.30 -0.67 10.55
C GLY A 83 -5.59 -0.45 11.33
N GLY A 84 -6.07 0.79 11.37
CA GLY A 84 -7.35 1.14 11.99
C GLY A 84 -8.54 0.46 11.33
N PHE A 85 -8.55 0.38 10.00
CA PHE A 85 -9.58 -0.33 9.24
C PHE A 85 -9.61 -1.83 9.55
N MET A 86 -8.45 -2.47 9.64
CA MET A 86 -8.34 -3.91 9.84
C MET A 86 -8.54 -4.34 11.29
N ASP A 87 -7.92 -3.65 12.22
CA ASP A 87 -7.78 -4.08 13.61
C ASP A 87 -8.46 -3.13 14.62
N GLY A 88 -9.02 -2.02 14.16
CA GLY A 88 -9.69 -1.01 15.00
C GLY A 88 -8.74 -0.09 15.77
N GLU A 89 -7.44 -0.31 15.69
CA GLU A 89 -6.43 0.53 16.34
C GLU A 89 -5.71 1.39 15.30
N LEU A 90 -5.74 2.70 15.49
CA LEU A 90 -5.08 3.63 14.59
C LEU A 90 -3.55 3.45 14.64
N THR A 91 -2.93 3.62 13.50
CA THR A 91 -1.48 3.55 13.36
C THR A 91 -0.81 4.66 14.17
N VAL A 92 0.14 4.29 15.02
CA VAL A 92 0.98 5.26 15.72
C VAL A 92 1.87 5.96 14.69
N ARG A 93 1.77 7.28 14.62
CA ARG A 93 2.53 8.07 13.66
C ARG A 93 4.00 8.14 14.05
N THR A 94 4.84 7.62 13.17
CA THR A 94 6.29 7.66 13.26
C THR A 94 6.87 8.16 11.93
N PRO A 95 8.14 8.53 11.86
CA PRO A 95 8.79 8.91 10.60
C PRO A 95 8.81 7.81 9.55
N ASP A 96 8.59 6.55 9.95
CA ASP A 96 8.55 5.40 9.04
C ASP A 96 7.19 5.20 8.36
N CYS A 97 6.14 5.84 8.89
CA CYS A 97 4.82 5.78 8.28
C CYS A 97 4.83 6.29 6.85
N ARG A 98 4.07 5.63 6.00
CA ARG A 98 3.92 5.99 4.58
C ARG A 98 2.44 5.99 4.17
N LEU A 99 2.15 6.79 3.17
CA LEU A 99 0.90 6.73 2.42
C LEU A 99 1.14 5.92 1.16
N LEU A 100 0.50 4.77 1.06
CA LEU A 100 0.50 3.95 -0.14
C LEU A 100 -0.71 4.34 -1.00
N LEU A 101 -0.46 4.99 -2.13
CA LEU A 101 -1.51 5.33 -3.08
C LEU A 101 -2.00 4.06 -3.78
N ILE A 102 -3.30 3.97 -3.97
CA ILE A 102 -3.91 2.91 -4.76
C ILE A 102 -3.74 3.26 -6.24
N THR A 103 -3.35 2.29 -7.06
CA THR A 103 -3.14 2.54 -8.50
C THR A 103 -4.42 3.02 -9.19
N GLU A 104 -4.25 3.89 -10.19
CA GLU A 104 -5.36 4.48 -10.96
C GLU A 104 -6.24 3.43 -11.66
N ARG A 105 -5.70 2.24 -11.92
CA ARG A 105 -6.46 1.16 -12.56
C ARG A 105 -7.73 0.75 -11.78
N PHE A 106 -7.75 1.00 -10.47
CA PHE A 106 -8.93 0.74 -9.63
C PHE A 106 -9.89 1.90 -9.56
N GLN A 107 -9.59 3.03 -10.21
CA GLN A 107 -10.39 4.26 -10.19
C GLN A 107 -10.73 4.75 -8.77
N SER A 108 -9.84 4.46 -7.83
CA SER A 108 -9.96 4.88 -6.43
C SER A 108 -8.92 5.96 -6.13
N TYR A 109 -9.38 7.16 -5.83
CA TYR A 109 -8.51 8.25 -5.37
C TYR A 109 -8.31 8.12 -3.86
N SER A 110 -7.63 7.07 -3.45
CA SER A 110 -7.42 6.74 -2.05
C SER A 110 -5.98 6.33 -1.79
N GLY A 111 -5.54 6.55 -0.57
CA GLY A 111 -4.27 6.06 -0.05
C GLY A 111 -4.44 5.38 1.28
N LEU A 112 -3.63 4.36 1.52
CA LEU A 112 -3.59 3.59 2.75
C LEU A 112 -2.40 4.03 3.59
N VAL A 113 -2.65 4.46 4.82
CA VAL A 113 -1.57 4.68 5.80
C VAL A 113 -1.10 3.33 6.31
N ILE A 114 0.18 3.11 6.17
CA ILE A 114 0.89 1.93 6.66
C ILE A 114 1.95 2.33 7.69
N SER A 115 2.29 1.42 8.58
CA SER A 115 3.28 1.69 9.65
C SER A 115 4.68 1.83 9.08
N ARG A 116 5.05 0.96 8.14
CA ARG A 116 6.31 1.06 7.39
C ARG A 116 6.34 0.12 6.19
N MET A 117 7.20 0.45 5.25
CA MET A 117 7.57 -0.40 4.13
C MET A 117 8.76 -1.29 4.52
N LEU A 118 8.70 -2.56 4.17
CA LEU A 118 9.75 -3.54 4.44
C LEU A 118 10.57 -3.92 3.20
N GLY A 119 10.15 -3.48 2.01
CA GLY A 119 10.81 -3.75 0.75
C GLY A 119 10.13 -4.84 -0.08
N LEU A 120 10.88 -5.43 -1.00
CA LEU A 120 10.40 -6.51 -1.86
C LEU A 120 10.64 -7.87 -1.19
N LYS A 121 9.66 -8.75 -1.36
CA LYS A 121 9.71 -10.11 -0.84
C LYS A 121 9.25 -11.09 -1.90
N ASN A 122 9.97 -12.19 -2.05
CA ASN A 122 9.58 -13.27 -2.97
C ASN A 122 8.77 -14.31 -2.20
N ILE A 123 7.60 -14.64 -2.70
CA ILE A 123 6.73 -15.67 -2.11
C ILE A 123 7.10 -17.09 -2.51
N GLN A 124 7.99 -17.25 -3.50
CA GLN A 124 8.49 -18.55 -3.89
C GLN A 124 9.25 -19.21 -2.73
N GLY A 125 8.87 -20.41 -2.39
CA GLY A 125 9.46 -21.14 -1.27
C GLY A 125 8.85 -20.82 0.09
N MET A 126 7.87 -19.93 0.18
CA MET A 126 7.06 -19.76 1.39
C MET A 126 6.01 -20.85 1.49
N GLU A 127 5.67 -21.23 2.72
CA GLU A 127 4.60 -22.18 2.99
C GLU A 127 3.24 -21.48 3.02
N SER A 128 2.19 -22.16 2.59
CA SER A 128 0.83 -21.69 2.77
C SER A 128 0.50 -21.59 4.26
N ALA A 129 -0.11 -20.49 4.69
CA ALA A 129 -0.52 -20.28 6.08
C ALA A 129 -2.03 -20.39 6.23
N GLU A 130 -2.45 -20.90 7.39
CA GLU A 130 -3.85 -20.97 7.80
C GLU A 130 -4.10 -20.01 8.98
N GLY A 131 -5.38 -19.78 9.29
CA GLY A 131 -5.78 -19.02 10.47
C GLY A 131 -5.80 -17.50 10.28
N VAL A 132 -5.71 -17.01 9.06
CA VAL A 132 -5.94 -15.60 8.74
C VAL A 132 -7.44 -15.30 8.84
N PRO A 133 -7.85 -14.14 9.41
CA PRO A 133 -9.26 -13.76 9.39
C PRO A 133 -9.81 -13.77 7.97
N ASP A 134 -10.90 -14.48 7.77
CA ASP A 134 -11.57 -14.56 6.48
C ASP A 134 -12.21 -13.20 6.16
N ARG A 135 -11.59 -12.47 5.24
CA ARG A 135 -12.08 -11.21 4.71
C ARG A 135 -11.99 -11.25 3.19
N PRO A 136 -12.97 -10.68 2.47
CA PRO A 136 -12.98 -10.75 1.00
C PRO A 136 -11.74 -10.17 0.32
N TRP A 137 -11.06 -9.22 0.97
CA TRP A 137 -9.85 -8.58 0.45
C TRP A 137 -8.55 -9.24 0.91
N ILE A 138 -8.62 -10.28 1.71
CA ILE A 138 -7.46 -11.10 2.03
C ILE A 138 -7.40 -12.26 1.05
N GLY A 139 -6.33 -12.30 0.27
CA GLY A 139 -6.04 -13.41 -0.62
C GLY A 139 -5.35 -14.57 0.11
N ALA A 140 -4.29 -15.09 -0.47
CA ALA A 140 -3.49 -16.11 0.16
C ALA A 140 -2.73 -15.59 1.39
N ALA A 141 -2.41 -16.49 2.30
CA ALA A 141 -1.48 -16.21 3.39
C ALA A 141 -0.26 -17.13 3.28
N TYR A 142 0.90 -16.60 3.64
CA TYR A 142 2.17 -17.29 3.53
C TYR A 142 2.93 -17.20 4.85
N ARG A 143 3.70 -18.24 5.14
CA ARG A 143 4.65 -18.25 6.27
C ARG A 143 6.06 -18.30 5.73
N ASP A 144 6.90 -17.38 6.18
CA ASP A 144 8.30 -17.37 5.82
C ASP A 144 9.14 -18.30 6.74
N GLN A 145 10.44 -18.36 6.45
CA GLN A 145 11.37 -19.21 7.19
C GLN A 145 11.51 -18.81 8.66
N ASP A 146 11.23 -17.56 9.00
CA ASP A 146 11.26 -17.03 10.36
C ASP A 146 9.95 -17.28 11.11
N GLY A 147 8.97 -17.93 10.48
CA GLY A 147 7.67 -18.22 11.05
C GLY A 147 6.67 -17.06 10.97
N ARG A 148 7.04 -15.96 10.33
CA ARG A 148 6.19 -14.79 10.17
C ARG A 148 5.10 -15.05 9.13
N VAL A 149 3.87 -14.71 9.48
CA VAL A 149 2.73 -14.85 8.57
C VAL A 149 2.53 -13.55 7.79
N TRP A 150 2.40 -13.70 6.49
CA TRP A 150 2.19 -12.62 5.53
C TRP A 150 0.83 -12.80 4.87
N ASN A 151 0.02 -11.75 4.92
CA ASN A 151 -1.31 -11.75 4.30
C ASN A 151 -1.23 -11.03 2.95
N GLU A 152 -1.66 -11.68 1.87
CA GLU A 152 -1.73 -11.04 0.57
C GLU A 152 -3.00 -10.19 0.49
N LEU A 153 -2.84 -8.90 0.22
CA LEU A 153 -3.96 -7.98 0.04
C LEU A 153 -4.44 -8.03 -1.41
N ASN A 154 -5.72 -8.29 -1.58
CA ASN A 154 -6.41 -8.10 -2.86
C ASN A 154 -6.96 -6.68 -2.92
N MET A 155 -6.24 -5.78 -3.59
CA MET A 155 -6.59 -4.37 -3.66
C MET A 155 -7.93 -4.13 -4.34
N GLY A 156 -8.21 -4.84 -5.43
CA GLY A 156 -9.48 -4.73 -6.14
C GLY A 156 -10.67 -5.10 -5.27
N ALA A 157 -10.55 -6.17 -4.51
CA ALA A 157 -11.59 -6.58 -3.56
C ALA A 157 -11.76 -5.58 -2.42
N LEU A 158 -10.67 -5.00 -1.91
CA LEU A 158 -10.71 -4.00 -0.85
C LEU A 158 -11.47 -2.74 -1.29
N VAL A 159 -11.07 -2.13 -2.40
CA VAL A 159 -11.63 -0.84 -2.85
C VAL A 159 -13.07 -0.93 -3.35
N SER A 160 -13.55 -2.11 -3.67
CA SER A 160 -14.94 -2.36 -4.08
C SER A 160 -15.81 -2.87 -2.94
N HIS A 161 -15.24 -3.17 -1.78
CA HIS A 161 -16.00 -3.71 -0.66
C HIS A 161 -16.77 -2.62 0.08
N GLU A 162 -17.98 -2.95 0.48
CA GLU A 162 -18.91 -2.03 1.16
C GLU A 162 -18.30 -1.46 2.46
N ASP A 163 -17.66 -2.29 3.26
CA ASP A 163 -17.02 -1.86 4.52
C ASP A 163 -15.96 -0.77 4.30
N PHE A 164 -15.23 -0.85 3.20
CA PHE A 164 -14.21 0.15 2.84
C PHE A 164 -14.84 1.44 2.28
N LEU A 165 -15.95 1.31 1.57
CA LEU A 165 -16.63 2.45 0.93
C LEU A 165 -17.53 3.21 1.90
N GLN A 166 -18.02 2.57 2.96
CA GLN A 166 -18.87 3.20 3.98
C GLN A 166 -18.03 3.94 5.03
N VAL A 167 -17.54 5.10 4.66
CA VAL A 167 -16.71 5.95 5.54
C VAL A 167 -17.53 6.77 6.54
N GLY A 168 -18.81 6.92 6.33
CA GLY A 168 -19.71 7.62 7.26
C GLY A 168 -19.89 6.86 8.58
N ALA A 169 -19.88 7.58 9.68
CA ALA A 169 -20.11 7.04 11.01
C ALA A 169 -21.61 6.85 11.31
#